data_ec8cef6778f1484296c3d377b38edae1
#
_entry.id   ec8cef6778f1484296c3d377b38edae1
#
_cell.length_a   1.000
_cell.length_b   1.000
_cell.length_c   1.000
_cell.angle_alpha   90.00
_cell.angle_beta   90.00
_cell.angle_gamma   90.00
#
_symmetry.space_group_name_H-M   'P 1'
#
loop_
_entity.id
_entity.type
_entity.pdbx_description
1 polymer ?
#
loop_
_entity_poly.entity_id
_entity_poly.type
_entity_poly.pdbx_seq_one_letter_code
_entity_poly.pdbx_strand_id
1 'polypeptide(L)'
;HLGGIINNDMDLFLELYSDTLKWSGPNNYDGTYQTKADLAAAAELYMNTFTDFSFDPGGVGPDNTGAYWGGSLYSDKGEQTTDPSGVRIYGIWSATHKETGAPINLKFYIIQQFNEAGKVVMLNEWFDVSSMEGQIQDYLEKNS
;
A
#
# COMPACT_ATOMS: atom_id res chain seq x y z
N HIS A 1 3.47 3.45 6.82
CA HIS A 1 3.37 2.52 5.69
C HIS A 1 4.40 2.83 4.61
N LEU A 2 4.24 3.95 3.88
CA LEU A 2 5.10 4.29 2.75
C LEU A 2 6.59 4.37 3.15
N GLY A 3 6.91 5.05 4.24
CA GLY A 3 8.30 5.22 4.70
C GLY A 3 9.01 3.90 5.01
N GLY A 4 8.32 2.94 5.64
CA GLY A 4 8.88 1.62 5.91
C GLY A 4 9.27 0.88 4.63
N ILE A 5 8.39 0.86 3.62
CA ILE A 5 8.66 0.23 2.32
C ILE A 5 9.81 0.95 1.58
N ILE A 6 9.74 2.28 1.46
CA ILE A 6 10.76 3.07 0.72
C ILE A 6 12.15 2.90 1.33
N ASN A 7 12.24 2.87 2.66
CA ASN A 7 13.50 2.73 3.38
C ASN A 7 13.94 1.28 3.58
N ASN A 8 13.15 0.31 3.13
CA ASN A 8 13.35 -1.12 3.40
C ASN A 8 13.48 -1.40 4.92
N ASP A 9 12.64 -0.75 5.70
CA ASP A 9 12.62 -0.80 7.16
C ASP A 9 11.33 -1.48 7.65
N MET A 10 11.44 -2.76 7.96
CA MET A 10 10.30 -3.60 8.40
C MET A 10 9.79 -3.16 9.77
N ASP A 11 10.67 -2.74 10.68
CA ASP A 11 10.27 -2.32 12.02
C ASP A 11 9.44 -1.03 11.94
N LEU A 12 9.91 -0.05 11.16
CA LEU A 12 9.17 1.18 10.89
C LEU A 12 7.84 0.90 10.19
N PHE A 13 7.81 -0.06 9.25
CA PHE A 13 6.58 -0.45 8.57
C PHE A 13 5.56 -1.05 9.54
N LEU A 14 5.98 -1.99 10.38
CA LEU A 14 5.10 -2.72 11.30
C LEU A 14 4.69 -1.93 12.54
N GLU A 15 5.46 -0.91 12.93
CA GLU A 15 5.14 -0.07 14.07
C GLU A 15 3.76 0.61 13.94
N LEU A 16 3.34 0.92 12.71
CA LEU A 16 2.05 1.55 12.42
C LEU A 16 0.85 0.67 12.80
N TYR A 17 1.00 -0.66 12.75
CA TYR A 17 -0.11 -1.60 12.83
C TYR A 17 -0.34 -2.15 14.22
N SER A 18 -1.62 -2.23 14.60
CA SER A 18 -2.06 -2.93 15.81
C SER A 18 -1.82 -4.44 15.70
N ASP A 19 -1.58 -5.11 16.82
CA ASP A 19 -1.51 -6.57 16.88
C ASP A 19 -2.85 -7.26 16.56
N THR A 20 -3.95 -6.48 16.63
CA THR A 20 -5.30 -6.95 16.24
C THR A 20 -5.69 -6.52 14.83
N LEU A 21 -4.71 -6.19 13.97
CA LEU A 21 -4.94 -5.79 12.59
C LEU A 21 -5.82 -6.78 11.84
N LYS A 22 -6.78 -6.24 11.10
CA LYS A 22 -7.51 -6.93 10.05
C LYS A 22 -7.02 -6.40 8.69
N TRP A 23 -6.32 -7.24 7.95
CA TRP A 23 -5.78 -6.89 6.64
C TRP A 23 -6.55 -7.60 5.53
N SER A 24 -6.92 -6.85 4.50
CA SER A 24 -7.43 -7.37 3.25
C SER A 24 -6.50 -6.93 2.12
N GLY A 25 -5.64 -7.83 1.69
CA GLY A 25 -4.69 -7.61 0.60
C GLY A 25 -5.36 -7.68 -0.78
N PRO A 26 -4.63 -7.38 -1.86
CA PRO A 26 -5.18 -7.25 -3.21
C PRO A 26 -5.79 -8.54 -3.77
N ASN A 27 -5.32 -9.69 -3.29
CA ASN A 27 -5.82 -11.01 -3.70
C ASN A 27 -6.93 -11.56 -2.77
N ASN A 28 -7.32 -10.80 -1.76
CA ASN A 28 -8.34 -11.22 -0.81
C ASN A 28 -9.73 -10.76 -1.26
N TYR A 29 -10.41 -11.57 -2.05
CA TYR A 29 -11.72 -11.29 -2.65
C TYR A 29 -12.88 -12.07 -2.02
N ASP A 30 -12.61 -12.92 -1.01
CA ASP A 30 -13.61 -13.75 -0.34
C ASP A 30 -14.21 -13.12 0.93
N GLY A 31 -13.76 -11.91 1.28
CA GLY A 31 -14.23 -11.16 2.44
C GLY A 31 -13.63 -11.62 3.77
N THR A 32 -12.65 -12.52 3.77
CA THR A 32 -11.89 -12.86 4.96
C THR A 32 -10.83 -11.80 5.27
N TYR A 33 -10.31 -11.79 6.49
CA TYR A 33 -9.22 -10.90 6.87
C TYR A 33 -8.00 -11.71 7.30
N GLN A 34 -6.85 -11.22 6.90
CA GLN A 34 -5.55 -11.72 7.30
C GLN A 34 -5.02 -10.93 8.51
N THR A 35 -3.99 -11.43 9.12
CA THR A 35 -3.39 -10.89 10.35
C THR A 35 -2.23 -9.92 10.04
N LYS A 36 -1.73 -9.26 11.10
CA LYS A 36 -0.48 -8.48 11.03
C LYS A 36 0.72 -9.34 10.62
N ALA A 37 0.76 -10.61 11.06
CA ALA A 37 1.83 -11.53 10.68
C ALA A 37 1.80 -11.87 9.18
N ASP A 38 0.60 -12.02 8.60
CA ASP A 38 0.45 -12.24 7.16
C ASP A 38 0.87 -11.00 6.36
N LEU A 39 0.52 -9.80 6.85
CA LEU A 39 0.98 -8.53 6.25
C LEU A 39 2.51 -8.41 6.30
N ALA A 40 3.12 -8.77 7.43
CA ALA A 40 4.58 -8.76 7.58
C ALA A 40 5.25 -9.70 6.56
N ALA A 41 4.74 -10.92 6.41
CA ALA A 41 5.25 -11.88 5.45
C ALA A 41 5.12 -11.39 4.00
N ALA A 42 4.00 -10.76 3.65
CA ALA A 42 3.80 -10.17 2.32
C ALA A 42 4.77 -9.00 2.06
N ALA A 43 4.93 -8.09 3.04
CA ALA A 43 5.86 -6.97 2.92
C ALA A 43 7.31 -7.44 2.78
N GLU A 44 7.72 -8.45 3.56
CA GLU A 44 9.04 -9.07 3.46
C GLU A 44 9.29 -9.66 2.07
N LEU A 45 8.30 -10.35 1.51
CA LEU A 45 8.37 -10.89 0.16
C LEU A 45 8.62 -9.77 -0.87
N TYR A 46 7.87 -8.67 -0.81
CA TYR A 46 8.07 -7.55 -1.72
C TYR A 46 9.43 -6.87 -1.52
N MET A 47 9.85 -6.63 -0.29
CA MET A 47 11.15 -6.04 0.02
C MET A 47 12.32 -6.94 -0.43
N ASN A 48 12.14 -8.26 -0.42
CA ASN A 48 13.14 -9.21 -0.92
C ASN A 48 13.16 -9.32 -2.45
N THR A 49 12.01 -9.15 -3.11
CA THR A 49 11.85 -9.29 -4.56
C THR A 49 12.21 -8.02 -5.32
N PHE A 50 11.95 -6.84 -4.72
CA PHE A 50 12.12 -5.55 -5.37
C PHE A 50 13.08 -4.64 -4.62
N THR A 51 13.59 -3.62 -5.33
CA THR A 51 14.45 -2.55 -4.81
C THR A 51 14.03 -1.20 -5.41
N ASP A 52 14.68 -0.12 -4.98
CA ASP A 52 14.46 1.24 -5.50
C ASP A 52 13.00 1.70 -5.41
N PHE A 53 12.35 1.36 -4.31
CA PHE A 53 10.97 1.76 -4.08
C PHE A 53 10.81 3.28 -4.04
N SER A 54 9.83 3.75 -4.78
CA SER A 54 9.38 5.14 -4.73
C SER A 54 7.86 5.22 -4.84
N PHE A 55 7.27 6.30 -4.34
CA PHE A 55 5.85 6.54 -4.38
C PHE A 55 5.56 7.92 -4.95
N ASP A 56 4.81 7.95 -6.05
CA ASP A 56 4.31 9.17 -6.67
C ASP A 56 2.81 9.32 -6.36
N PRO A 57 2.39 10.40 -5.69
CA PRO A 57 0.98 10.68 -5.43
C PRO A 57 0.13 10.91 -6.70
N GLY A 58 0.72 10.93 -7.89
CA GLY A 58 0.01 10.87 -9.16
C GLY A 58 -0.77 12.12 -9.53
N GLY A 59 -0.45 13.26 -8.98
CA GLY A 59 -1.10 14.51 -9.34
C GLY A 59 -2.56 14.62 -8.90
N VAL A 60 -2.97 13.87 -7.92
CA VAL A 60 -4.32 13.93 -7.34
C VAL A 60 -4.39 15.09 -6.36
N GLY A 61 -5.10 16.12 -6.73
CA GLY A 61 -5.30 17.33 -5.91
C GLY A 61 -4.85 18.60 -6.63
N PRO A 62 -5.34 19.77 -6.19
CA PRO A 62 -5.13 21.05 -6.90
C PRO A 62 -3.65 21.47 -6.95
N ASP A 63 -2.83 21.02 -6.03
CA ASP A 63 -1.42 21.40 -5.92
C ASP A 63 -0.44 20.27 -6.22
N ASN A 64 -0.89 19.18 -6.81
CA ASN A 64 -0.10 17.97 -7.03
C ASN A 64 0.53 17.39 -5.74
N THR A 65 -0.02 17.74 -4.58
CA THR A 65 0.57 17.49 -3.27
C THR A 65 0.02 16.29 -2.58
N GLY A 66 -0.98 15.60 -3.16
CA GLY A 66 -1.47 14.60 -2.29
C GLY A 66 -2.50 13.66 -2.79
N ALA A 67 -2.11 12.46 -2.64
CA ALA A 67 -2.93 11.29 -2.66
C ALA A 67 -3.42 10.92 -1.25
N TYR A 68 -3.29 11.81 -0.28
CA TYR A 68 -3.66 11.55 1.11
C TYR A 68 -4.94 12.25 1.48
N TRP A 69 -5.81 11.50 2.12
CA TRP A 69 -7.06 12.06 2.61
C TRP A 69 -7.43 11.40 3.93
N GLY A 70 -7.59 12.23 4.95
CA GLY A 70 -8.09 11.81 6.26
C GLY A 70 -9.55 12.16 6.42
N GLY A 71 -10.34 11.27 7.02
CA GLY A 71 -11.75 11.50 7.26
C GLY A 71 -12.49 10.29 7.81
N SER A 72 -13.82 10.38 7.86
CA SER A 72 -14.65 9.22 8.13
C SER A 72 -14.66 8.26 6.94
N LEU A 73 -14.56 6.96 7.20
CA LEU A 73 -14.69 5.94 6.17
C LEU A 73 -16.13 5.79 5.66
N TYR A 74 -17.10 6.21 6.43
CA TYR A 74 -18.52 6.13 6.14
C TYR A 74 -19.05 7.49 5.73
N SER A 75 -19.07 7.73 4.44
CA SER A 75 -19.39 9.03 3.85
C SER A 75 -20.89 9.36 3.73
N ASP A 76 -21.76 8.44 4.08
CA ASP A 76 -23.21 8.63 3.99
C ASP A 76 -23.75 9.73 4.94
N LYS A 77 -22.99 10.12 5.95
CA LYS A 77 -23.33 11.20 6.89
C LYS A 77 -22.49 12.48 6.74
N GLY A 78 -21.51 12.48 5.85
CA GLY A 78 -20.83 13.69 5.37
C GLY A 78 -20.22 14.65 6.38
N GLU A 79 -20.12 14.30 7.64
CA GLU A 79 -19.54 15.18 8.65
C GLU A 79 -18.02 15.19 8.49
N GLN A 80 -17.50 16.39 8.19
CA GLN A 80 -16.07 16.62 8.26
C GLN A 80 -15.63 16.56 9.71
N THR A 81 -14.57 15.82 9.99
CA THR A 81 -13.96 15.75 11.30
C THR A 81 -12.54 16.31 11.26
N THR A 82 -12.16 17.01 12.33
CA THR A 82 -10.77 17.44 12.56
C THR A 82 -9.94 16.33 13.22
N ASP A 83 -10.59 15.24 13.60
CA ASP A 83 -9.97 14.05 14.19
C ASP A 83 -10.26 12.84 13.28
N PRO A 84 -9.47 12.62 12.23
CA PRO A 84 -9.74 11.60 11.23
C PRO A 84 -9.56 10.20 11.83
N SER A 85 -10.58 9.36 11.73
CA SER A 85 -10.53 7.94 12.11
C SER A 85 -9.98 7.04 11.00
N GLY A 86 -9.78 7.57 9.80
CA GLY A 86 -9.28 6.84 8.65
C GLY A 86 -8.49 7.70 7.67
N VAL A 87 -7.61 7.05 6.93
CA VAL A 87 -6.80 7.67 5.87
C VAL A 87 -6.93 6.85 4.60
N ARG A 88 -7.06 7.53 3.48
CA ARG A 88 -6.99 6.95 2.13
C ARG A 88 -5.72 7.43 1.46
N ILE A 89 -5.04 6.53 0.77
CA ILE A 89 -3.81 6.83 0.05
C ILE A 89 -3.97 6.34 -1.38
N TYR A 90 -3.67 7.22 -2.33
CA TYR A 90 -3.68 6.94 -3.76
C TYR A 90 -2.31 7.25 -4.34
N GLY A 91 -1.91 6.53 -5.34
CA GLY A 91 -0.71 6.88 -6.07
C GLY A 91 -0.17 5.74 -6.92
N ILE A 92 1.08 5.91 -7.30
CA ILE A 92 1.80 4.95 -8.10
C ILE A 92 3.06 4.53 -7.32
N TRP A 93 3.16 3.25 -7.02
CA TRP A 93 4.41 2.64 -6.61
C TRP A 93 5.27 2.36 -7.82
N SER A 94 6.55 2.69 -7.71
CA SER A 94 7.58 2.26 -8.65
C SER A 94 8.66 1.50 -7.90
N ALA A 95 9.19 0.46 -8.53
CA ALA A 95 10.26 -0.36 -8.00
C ALA A 95 11.02 -1.05 -9.14
N THR A 96 12.15 -1.68 -8.83
CA THR A 96 12.93 -2.50 -9.75
C THR A 96 12.91 -3.95 -9.27
N HIS A 97 12.55 -4.89 -10.13
CA HIS A 97 12.63 -6.33 -9.85
C HIS A 97 14.09 -6.77 -9.78
N LYS A 98 14.55 -7.27 -8.61
CA LYS A 98 15.98 -7.52 -8.34
C LYS A 98 16.62 -8.52 -9.30
N GLU A 99 15.90 -9.58 -9.65
CA GLU A 99 16.45 -10.67 -10.46
C GLU A 99 16.61 -10.27 -11.94
N THR A 100 15.66 -9.54 -12.50
CA THR A 100 15.61 -9.23 -13.94
C THR A 100 16.02 -7.80 -14.27
N GLY A 101 16.03 -6.88 -13.30
CA GLY A 101 16.20 -5.45 -13.52
C GLY A 101 14.95 -4.76 -14.11
N ALA A 102 13.82 -5.45 -14.22
CA ALA A 102 12.60 -4.90 -14.79
C ALA A 102 12.04 -3.76 -13.93
N PRO A 103 11.78 -2.58 -14.52
CA PRO A 103 11.06 -1.51 -13.81
C PRO A 103 9.58 -1.85 -13.71
N ILE A 104 9.01 -1.63 -12.52
CA ILE A 104 7.61 -1.90 -12.20
C ILE A 104 6.91 -0.63 -11.76
N ASN A 105 5.70 -0.43 -12.26
CA ASN A 105 4.81 0.66 -11.83
C ASN A 105 3.43 0.10 -11.51
N LEU A 106 2.92 0.40 -10.31
CA LEU A 106 1.62 -0.07 -9.85
C LEU A 106 0.74 1.09 -9.39
N LYS A 107 -0.45 1.18 -9.96
CA LYS A 107 -1.53 1.96 -9.34
C LYS A 107 -1.91 1.33 -8.01
N PHE A 108 -1.97 2.16 -7.00
CA PHE A 108 -2.13 1.75 -5.62
C PHE A 108 -3.20 2.58 -4.92
N TYR A 109 -4.06 1.89 -4.19
CA TYR A 109 -5.05 2.51 -3.33
C TYR A 109 -5.17 1.73 -2.03
N ILE A 110 -5.13 2.42 -0.90
CA ILE A 110 -5.39 1.83 0.40
C ILE A 110 -6.37 2.66 1.22
N ILE A 111 -7.08 1.98 2.11
CA ILE A 111 -7.86 2.57 3.19
C ILE A 111 -7.31 2.02 4.50
N GLN A 112 -6.98 2.93 5.43
CA GLN A 112 -6.52 2.61 6.77
C GLN A 112 -7.51 3.17 7.79
N GLN A 113 -7.88 2.37 8.79
CA GLN A 113 -8.67 2.81 9.94
C GLN A 113 -7.81 2.70 11.21
N PHE A 114 -7.85 3.76 12.02
CA PHE A 114 -7.06 3.87 13.24
C PHE A 114 -7.90 3.63 14.49
N ASN A 115 -7.26 3.11 15.53
CA ASN A 115 -7.80 3.11 16.89
C ASN A 115 -7.40 4.39 17.64
N GLU A 116 -7.89 4.54 18.88
CA GLU A 116 -7.57 5.69 19.74
C GLU A 116 -6.08 5.84 20.07
N ALA A 117 -5.30 4.76 19.99
CA ALA A 117 -3.85 4.77 20.18
C ALA A 117 -3.07 5.17 18.89
N GLY A 118 -3.76 5.52 17.80
CA GLY A 118 -3.15 5.89 16.53
C GLY A 118 -2.55 4.72 15.76
N LYS A 119 -2.91 3.47 16.10
CA LYS A 119 -2.49 2.28 15.35
C LYS A 119 -3.55 1.86 14.35
N VAL A 120 -3.13 1.40 13.19
CA VAL A 120 -4.02 0.87 12.15
C VAL A 120 -4.59 -0.47 12.62
N VAL A 121 -5.91 -0.57 12.68
CA VAL A 121 -6.65 -1.79 13.05
C VAL A 121 -7.34 -2.45 11.87
N MET A 122 -7.51 -1.71 10.77
CA MET A 122 -8.02 -2.24 9.51
C MET A 122 -7.23 -1.64 8.35
N LEU A 123 -6.79 -2.48 7.43
CA LEU A 123 -6.10 -2.11 6.20
C LEU A 123 -6.74 -2.86 5.04
N ASN A 124 -7.18 -2.14 4.03
CA ASN A 124 -7.61 -2.70 2.76
C ASN A 124 -6.73 -2.12 1.64
N GLU A 125 -6.28 -2.98 0.74
CA GLU A 125 -5.36 -2.64 -0.34
C GLU A 125 -5.91 -3.09 -1.69
N TRP A 126 -5.76 -2.24 -2.70
CA TRP A 126 -6.10 -2.53 -4.09
C TRP A 126 -4.94 -2.17 -5.00
N PHE A 127 -4.39 -3.16 -5.66
CA PHE A 127 -3.46 -3.02 -6.77
C PHE A 127 -3.49 -4.28 -7.64
N ASP A 128 -3.06 -4.16 -8.87
CA ASP A 128 -3.11 -5.25 -9.84
C ASP A 128 -1.81 -6.07 -9.81
N VAL A 129 -1.85 -7.21 -9.14
CA VAL A 129 -0.73 -8.15 -9.04
C VAL A 129 -0.38 -8.74 -10.42
N SER A 130 -1.39 -9.01 -11.26
CA SER A 130 -1.17 -9.58 -12.60
C SER A 130 -0.44 -8.59 -13.52
N SER A 131 -0.74 -7.30 -13.39
CA SER A 131 -0.01 -6.24 -14.11
C SER A 131 1.48 -6.22 -13.76
N MET A 132 1.81 -6.44 -12.49
CA MET A 132 3.21 -6.50 -12.05
C MET A 132 3.98 -7.66 -12.72
N GLU A 133 3.38 -8.84 -12.73
CA GLU A 133 3.96 -10.01 -13.41
C GLU A 133 4.10 -9.78 -14.92
N GLY A 134 3.07 -9.19 -15.55
CA GLY A 134 3.07 -8.84 -16.96
C GLY A 134 4.20 -7.87 -17.34
N GLN A 135 4.47 -6.85 -16.52
CA GLN A 135 5.57 -5.90 -16.75
C GLN A 135 6.94 -6.58 -16.72
N ILE A 136 7.14 -7.56 -15.83
CA ILE A 136 8.38 -8.35 -15.78
C ILE A 136 8.55 -9.18 -17.06
N GLN A 137 7.50 -9.87 -17.52
CA GLN A 137 7.53 -10.67 -18.72
C GLN A 137 7.79 -9.81 -19.99
N ASP A 138 7.08 -8.70 -20.13
CA ASP A 138 7.29 -7.75 -21.22
C ASP A 138 8.72 -7.21 -21.27
N TYR A 139 9.33 -6.97 -20.12
CA TYR A 139 10.71 -6.52 -20.03
C TYR A 139 11.69 -7.60 -20.51
N LEU A 140 11.49 -8.85 -20.09
CA LEU A 140 12.32 -9.98 -20.48
C LEU A 140 12.23 -10.24 -22.01
N GLU A 141 11.02 -10.18 -22.58
CA GLU A 141 10.81 -10.37 -24.02
C GLU A 141 11.49 -9.30 -24.87
N LYS A 142 11.53 -8.05 -24.39
CA LYS A 142 12.15 -6.92 -25.11
C LYS A 142 13.68 -6.90 -25.00
N ASN A 143 14.24 -7.59 -23.99
CA ASN A 143 15.68 -7.59 -23.71
C ASN A 143 16.35 -8.97 -23.88
N SER A 144 15.62 -9.93 -24.41
CA SER A 144 16.14 -11.27 -24.76
C SER A 144 16.72 -11.35 -26.21
#